data_2002e93cbd3cfc940706e770dc9f6cbc
#
_entry.id   2002e93cbd3cfc940706e770dc9f6cbc
#
_cell.length_a   1.000
_cell.length_b   1.000
_cell.length_c   1.000
_cell.angle_alpha   90.00
_cell.angle_beta   90.00
_cell.angle_gamma   90.00
#
_symmetry.space_group_name_H-M   'P 1'
#
loop_
_entity.id
_entity.type
_entity.pdbx_description
1 polymer ?
#
loop_
_entity_poly.entity_id
_entity_poly.type
_entity_poly.pdbx_seq_one_letter_code
_entity_poly.pdbx_strand_id
1 'polypeptide(L)'
;LYLIIFCLFFVAGCSSDDDAATVKLTIIKSDLDMKASGGTGTVEFAATGTVTATVNADWCQVIEVADHKVSISVDANTGYPGRSAQIVLTDGVSTQQATILQEGAIWKYNRDATYFTLTDAAEEVPVEMSSNLPIQVSIPADASQWLSYEMTSDGFKFIAKENLTGKIRSAIVKVTTGIREIEYALLQYDIDDLLGQWTGVVKVVATAFGINQVLSLEENTQIVKNPGGNGYIFQLPMTRLLGATIVLAVTYQDGALVITTPQQQNYALSDGQGGVMYGSIITKTDDGLYLQGKIILSPVL
;
A
#
# COMPACT_ATOMS: atom_id res chain seq x y z
N LEU A 1 -29.80 63.63 37.42
CA LEU A 1 -31.13 63.59 37.91
C LEU A 1 -32.03 64.57 37.13
N TYR A 2 -32.58 64.24 35.97
CA TYR A 2 -33.77 64.85 35.40
C TYR A 2 -34.30 63.93 34.29
N LEU A 3 -35.51 63.40 34.58
CA LEU A 3 -36.33 62.60 33.68
C LEU A 3 -37.11 63.59 32.78
N ILE A 4 -36.89 63.48 31.44
CA ILE A 4 -37.73 64.17 30.48
C ILE A 4 -38.50 63.11 29.69
N ILE A 5 -39.81 63.05 29.98
CA ILE A 5 -40.79 62.26 29.24
C ILE A 5 -41.18 63.10 28.03
N PHE A 6 -40.95 62.62 26.82
CA PHE A 6 -41.45 63.19 25.58
C PHE A 6 -42.51 62.28 24.99
N CYS A 7 -43.79 62.72 25.18
CA CYS A 7 -44.94 62.08 24.54
C CYS A 7 -45.04 62.58 23.09
N LEU A 8 -44.87 61.68 22.14
CA LEU A 8 -45.18 61.92 20.72
C LEU A 8 -46.44 61.15 20.36
N PHE A 9 -47.47 61.93 19.98
CA PHE A 9 -48.69 61.42 19.38
C PHE A 9 -48.44 60.89 17.98
N PHE A 10 -48.70 59.60 17.77
CA PHE A 10 -48.78 59.01 16.46
C PHE A 10 -50.17 59.07 15.89
N VAL A 11 -50.34 59.77 14.78
CA VAL A 11 -51.53 59.73 13.95
C VAL A 11 -51.48 58.42 13.14
N ALA A 12 -52.50 57.56 13.40
CA ALA A 12 -52.70 56.38 12.59
C ALA A 12 -53.20 56.74 11.19
N GLY A 13 -52.38 56.70 10.20
CA GLY A 13 -52.75 56.62 8.79
C GLY A 13 -52.84 55.14 8.37
N CYS A 14 -54.08 54.62 8.29
CA CYS A 14 -54.30 53.37 7.53
C CYS A 14 -54.13 53.65 6.04
N SER A 15 -53.05 53.18 5.43
CA SER A 15 -53.02 52.83 4.03
C SER A 15 -52.93 51.31 3.96
N SER A 16 -54.02 50.69 3.56
CA SER A 16 -54.09 49.30 3.18
C SER A 16 -53.42 49.15 1.80
N ASP A 17 -52.11 49.02 1.81
CA ASP A 17 -51.41 48.39 0.72
C ASP A 17 -51.06 46.97 1.19
N ASP A 18 -51.85 46.00 0.72
CA ASP A 18 -51.48 44.57 0.72
C ASP A 18 -50.28 44.35 -0.23
N ASP A 19 -49.17 44.97 0.09
CA ASP A 19 -47.89 44.54 -0.46
C ASP A 19 -47.50 43.25 0.29
N ALA A 20 -47.84 42.12 -0.33
CA ALA A 20 -47.28 40.84 0.11
C ALA A 20 -45.78 41.03 0.23
N ALA A 21 -45.27 41.02 1.45
CA ALA A 21 -43.86 41.24 1.72
C ALA A 21 -43.04 40.28 0.89
N THR A 22 -42.42 40.80 -0.18
CA THR A 22 -41.53 39.99 -1.02
C THR A 22 -40.34 39.56 -0.21
N VAL A 23 -40.29 38.28 0.10
CA VAL A 23 -39.15 37.68 0.79
C VAL A 23 -37.95 37.67 -0.18
N LYS A 24 -36.96 38.51 0.09
CA LYS A 24 -35.74 38.55 -0.68
C LYS A 24 -35.02 37.19 -0.58
N LEU A 25 -34.46 36.69 -1.71
CA LEU A 25 -33.67 35.48 -1.73
C LEU A 25 -32.57 35.54 -0.66
N THR A 26 -32.59 34.58 0.25
CA THR A 26 -31.62 34.46 1.36
C THR A 26 -31.32 33.01 1.65
N ILE A 27 -30.06 32.65 1.78
CA ILE A 27 -29.62 31.32 2.24
C ILE A 27 -29.87 31.25 3.76
N ILE A 28 -30.61 30.23 4.19
CA ILE A 28 -30.95 30.01 5.60
C ILE A 28 -29.90 29.05 6.21
N LYS A 29 -29.55 27.99 5.47
CA LYS A 29 -28.65 26.95 5.92
C LYS A 29 -27.94 26.31 4.73
N SER A 30 -26.72 25.90 4.92
CA SER A 30 -25.99 25.12 3.92
C SER A 30 -25.25 23.97 4.60
N ASP A 31 -25.25 22.81 3.94
CA ASP A 31 -24.44 21.64 4.27
C ASP A 31 -23.62 21.31 3.03
N LEU A 32 -22.46 21.95 2.94
CA LEU A 32 -21.59 21.97 1.76
C LEU A 32 -20.14 21.61 2.10
N ASP A 33 -19.88 21.17 3.33
CA ASP A 33 -18.57 20.64 3.75
C ASP A 33 -18.54 19.14 3.45
N MET A 34 -17.95 18.80 2.30
CA MET A 34 -18.01 17.47 1.73
C MET A 34 -16.76 16.66 2.11
N LYS A 35 -17.00 15.38 2.39
CA LYS A 35 -15.90 14.41 2.53
C LYS A 35 -15.25 14.12 1.18
N ALA A 36 -14.02 13.55 1.20
CA ALA A 36 -13.33 13.14 -0.02
C ALA A 36 -14.16 12.15 -0.86
N SER A 37 -14.95 11.29 -0.23
CA SER A 37 -15.83 10.33 -0.92
C SER A 37 -16.96 10.97 -1.72
N GLY A 38 -17.16 12.29 -1.59
CA GLY A 38 -18.30 12.98 -2.21
C GLY A 38 -19.61 12.68 -1.50
N GLY A 39 -20.71 12.84 -2.21
CA GLY A 39 -22.06 12.62 -1.68
C GLY A 39 -23.04 13.72 -2.08
N THR A 40 -24.05 13.94 -1.25
CA THR A 40 -25.10 14.96 -1.49
C THR A 40 -24.93 16.11 -0.51
N GLY A 41 -24.80 17.33 -1.05
CA GLY A 41 -24.85 18.58 -0.30
C GLY A 41 -26.21 19.28 -0.45
N THR A 42 -26.53 20.18 0.48
CA THR A 42 -27.81 20.89 0.44
C THR A 42 -27.68 22.35 0.81
N VAL A 43 -28.56 23.19 0.23
CA VAL A 43 -28.73 24.60 0.58
C VAL A 43 -30.21 24.88 0.78
N GLU A 44 -30.60 25.31 1.96
CA GLU A 44 -31.94 25.78 2.28
C GLU A 44 -32.01 27.30 2.10
N PHE A 45 -33.07 27.78 1.45
CA PHE A 45 -33.23 29.20 1.16
C PHE A 45 -34.66 29.69 1.40
N ALA A 46 -34.84 30.99 1.56
CA ALA A 46 -36.12 31.67 1.52
C ALA A 46 -36.18 32.53 0.27
N ALA A 47 -37.29 32.49 -0.44
CA ALA A 47 -37.60 33.34 -1.58
C ALA A 47 -39.14 33.30 -1.85
N THR A 48 -39.67 34.33 -2.48
CA THR A 48 -41.08 34.33 -2.93
C THR A 48 -41.22 33.91 -4.40
N GLY A 49 -40.14 33.94 -5.18
CA GLY A 49 -40.11 33.60 -6.59
C GLY A 49 -39.48 32.25 -6.88
N THR A 50 -39.48 31.86 -8.15
CA THR A 50 -38.77 30.66 -8.62
C THR A 50 -37.29 30.90 -8.52
N VAL A 51 -36.57 29.98 -7.86
CA VAL A 51 -35.12 30.01 -7.73
C VAL A 51 -34.49 29.01 -8.66
N THR A 52 -33.42 29.43 -9.33
CA THR A 52 -32.53 28.54 -10.06
C THR A 52 -31.15 28.48 -9.38
N ALA A 53 -30.46 27.36 -9.51
CA ALA A 53 -29.14 27.17 -8.95
C ALA A 53 -28.16 26.68 -10.01
N THR A 54 -26.92 27.15 -9.95
CA THR A 54 -25.81 26.71 -10.80
C THR A 54 -24.55 26.49 -9.97
N VAL A 55 -23.69 25.60 -10.42
CA VAL A 55 -22.36 25.36 -9.84
C VAL A 55 -21.28 25.62 -10.88
N ASN A 56 -20.10 26.04 -10.45
CA ASN A 56 -18.99 26.44 -11.32
C ASN A 56 -17.90 25.37 -11.46
N ALA A 57 -18.20 24.12 -11.15
CA ALA A 57 -17.22 23.04 -11.20
C ALA A 57 -17.83 21.75 -11.76
N ASP A 58 -17.10 21.05 -12.61
CA ASP A 58 -17.55 19.84 -13.30
C ASP A 58 -17.79 18.65 -12.35
N TRP A 59 -17.16 18.67 -11.17
CA TRP A 59 -17.30 17.66 -10.13
C TRP A 59 -18.48 17.88 -9.18
N CYS A 60 -19.28 18.91 -9.41
CA CYS A 60 -20.54 19.20 -8.70
C CYS A 60 -21.67 19.36 -9.71
N GLN A 61 -22.84 18.85 -9.37
CA GLN A 61 -24.04 19.00 -10.20
C GLN A 61 -25.25 19.35 -9.32
N VAL A 62 -26.08 20.28 -9.77
CA VAL A 62 -27.38 20.52 -9.16
C VAL A 62 -28.31 19.38 -9.55
N ILE A 63 -28.82 18.65 -8.54
CA ILE A 63 -29.76 17.54 -8.75
C ILE A 63 -31.19 18.07 -8.83
N GLU A 64 -31.54 18.97 -7.91
CA GLU A 64 -32.91 19.43 -7.73
C GLU A 64 -32.94 20.80 -7.04
N VAL A 65 -33.95 21.61 -7.42
CA VAL A 65 -34.33 22.83 -6.73
C VAL A 65 -35.83 22.71 -6.46
N ALA A 66 -36.23 22.38 -5.24
CA ALA A 66 -37.61 22.17 -4.84
C ALA A 66 -37.79 22.53 -3.33
N ASP A 67 -38.99 22.90 -2.94
CA ASP A 67 -39.39 23.12 -1.52
C ASP A 67 -38.40 24.00 -0.74
N HIS A 68 -37.95 25.11 -1.34
CA HIS A 68 -36.96 26.02 -0.73
C HIS A 68 -35.61 25.37 -0.40
N LYS A 69 -35.26 24.31 -1.13
CA LYS A 69 -34.02 23.57 -0.96
C LYS A 69 -33.37 23.28 -2.32
N VAL A 70 -32.07 23.45 -2.36
CA VAL A 70 -31.20 22.95 -3.47
C VAL A 70 -30.48 21.71 -2.98
N SER A 71 -30.52 20.66 -3.77
CA SER A 71 -29.71 19.46 -3.59
C SER A 71 -28.65 19.37 -4.69
N ILE A 72 -27.40 19.09 -4.32
CA ILE A 72 -26.29 18.92 -5.23
C ILE A 72 -25.67 17.53 -5.05
N SER A 73 -25.15 16.96 -6.12
CA SER A 73 -24.24 15.83 -6.05
C SER A 73 -22.80 16.29 -6.19
N VAL A 74 -21.91 15.67 -5.45
CA VAL A 74 -20.48 15.97 -5.42
C VAL A 74 -19.72 14.67 -5.65
N ASP A 75 -18.92 14.63 -6.69
CA ASP A 75 -18.09 13.47 -7.04
C ASP A 75 -16.95 13.28 -6.03
N ALA A 76 -16.44 12.04 -5.91
CA ALA A 76 -15.29 11.76 -5.05
C ALA A 76 -14.05 12.57 -5.47
N ASN A 77 -13.37 13.14 -4.49
CA ASN A 77 -12.06 13.76 -4.68
C ASN A 77 -10.98 12.71 -4.40
N THR A 78 -10.44 12.13 -5.46
CA THR A 78 -9.39 11.11 -5.37
C THR A 78 -7.98 11.70 -5.26
N GLY A 79 -7.85 13.03 -5.41
CA GLY A 79 -6.58 13.76 -5.30
C GLY A 79 -6.26 14.19 -3.86
N TYR A 80 -4.99 14.50 -3.58
CA TYR A 80 -4.56 14.97 -2.26
C TYR A 80 -5.08 16.35 -1.84
N PRO A 81 -5.08 17.35 -2.75
CA PRO A 81 -5.57 18.67 -2.36
C PRO A 81 -7.08 18.64 -2.14
N GLY A 82 -7.53 19.29 -1.07
CA GLY A 82 -8.92 19.69 -0.98
C GLY A 82 -9.28 20.63 -2.13
N ARG A 83 -10.54 20.71 -2.48
CA ARG A 83 -11.04 21.55 -3.58
C ARG A 83 -12.28 22.33 -3.16
N SER A 84 -12.57 23.42 -3.85
CA SER A 84 -13.74 24.26 -3.59
C SER A 84 -14.43 24.63 -4.86
N ALA A 85 -15.73 24.88 -4.76
CA ALA A 85 -16.58 25.40 -5.81
C ALA A 85 -17.59 26.40 -5.25
N GLN A 86 -18.24 27.15 -6.14
CA GLN A 86 -19.30 28.07 -5.77
C GLN A 86 -20.65 27.55 -6.32
N ILE A 87 -21.65 27.55 -5.45
CA ILE A 87 -23.03 27.43 -5.87
C ILE A 87 -23.67 28.80 -5.84
N VAL A 88 -24.36 29.14 -6.92
CA VAL A 88 -25.03 30.42 -7.13
C VAL A 88 -26.52 30.16 -7.25
N LEU A 89 -27.30 30.77 -6.41
CA LEU A 89 -28.75 30.78 -6.42
C LEU A 89 -29.25 32.14 -6.94
N THR A 90 -30.24 32.16 -7.84
CA THR A 90 -30.87 33.41 -8.31
C THR A 90 -32.36 33.23 -8.48
N ASP A 91 -33.14 34.28 -8.11
CA ASP A 91 -34.58 34.44 -8.37
C ASP A 91 -34.86 35.36 -9.57
N GLY A 92 -33.79 35.73 -10.34
CA GLY A 92 -33.87 36.66 -11.43
C GLY A 92 -33.72 38.13 -11.05
N VAL A 93 -33.85 38.46 -9.77
CA VAL A 93 -33.72 39.82 -9.22
C VAL A 93 -32.51 39.92 -8.29
N SER A 94 -32.33 38.93 -7.45
CA SER A 94 -31.20 38.85 -6.52
C SER A 94 -30.42 37.54 -6.68
N THR A 95 -29.19 37.57 -6.19
CA THR A 95 -28.28 36.45 -6.27
C THR A 95 -27.65 36.21 -4.92
N GLN A 96 -27.56 34.92 -4.53
CA GLN A 96 -26.85 34.44 -3.34
C GLN A 96 -25.82 33.40 -3.73
N GLN A 97 -24.75 33.32 -2.97
CA GLN A 97 -23.65 32.38 -3.23
C GLN A 97 -23.28 31.64 -1.94
N ALA A 98 -22.92 30.37 -2.07
CA ALA A 98 -22.31 29.60 -1.01
C ALA A 98 -21.10 28.83 -1.57
N THR A 99 -20.14 28.54 -0.70
CA THR A 99 -18.94 27.80 -1.07
C THR A 99 -19.11 26.33 -0.73
N ILE A 100 -18.86 25.47 -1.71
CA ILE A 100 -18.72 24.02 -1.52
C ILE A 100 -17.26 23.77 -1.21
N LEU A 101 -16.99 23.13 -0.08
CA LEU A 101 -15.64 22.70 0.31
C LEU A 101 -15.59 21.18 0.29
N GLN A 102 -14.57 20.62 -0.33
CA GLN A 102 -14.38 19.17 -0.31
C GLN A 102 -12.97 18.80 0.14
N GLU A 103 -12.90 17.86 1.09
CA GLU A 103 -11.63 17.30 1.57
C GLU A 103 -10.87 16.63 0.43
N GLY A 104 -9.54 16.64 0.52
CA GLY A 104 -8.68 15.79 -0.30
C GLY A 104 -8.59 14.37 0.24
N ALA A 105 -8.06 13.47 -0.58
CA ALA A 105 -7.78 12.09 -0.19
C ALA A 105 -6.69 12.04 0.89
N ILE A 106 -6.97 11.38 2.00
CA ILE A 106 -6.02 11.11 3.09
C ILE A 106 -5.89 9.61 3.22
N TRP A 107 -4.65 9.11 3.28
CA TRP A 107 -4.35 7.70 3.48
C TRP A 107 -3.04 7.55 4.25
N LYS A 108 -2.97 6.50 5.04
CA LYS A 108 -1.82 6.12 5.84
C LYS A 108 -1.65 4.61 5.79
N TYR A 109 -0.44 4.13 5.61
CA TYR A 109 -0.06 2.74 5.68
C TYR A 109 1.41 2.60 6.09
N ASN A 110 1.80 1.42 6.56
CA ASN A 110 3.20 1.13 6.86
C ASN A 110 3.94 0.75 5.57
N ARG A 111 4.84 1.61 5.10
CA ARG A 111 5.63 1.40 3.87
C ARG A 111 6.62 0.25 3.99
N ASP A 112 7.10 -0.03 5.19
CA ASP A 112 8.10 -1.06 5.45
C ASP A 112 7.48 -2.46 5.58
N ALA A 113 6.15 -2.55 5.67
CA ALA A 113 5.38 -3.78 5.80
C ALA A 113 4.55 -4.07 4.53
N THR A 114 5.21 -4.17 3.38
CA THR A 114 4.59 -4.53 2.10
C THR A 114 5.07 -5.88 1.55
N TYR A 115 5.95 -6.54 2.28
CA TYR A 115 6.47 -7.86 1.95
C TYR A 115 6.32 -8.80 3.15
N PHE A 116 5.68 -9.94 2.95
CA PHE A 116 5.40 -10.93 3.99
C PHE A 116 5.91 -12.30 3.57
N THR A 117 6.70 -12.91 4.45
CA THR A 117 7.07 -14.32 4.35
C THR A 117 6.25 -15.11 5.35
N LEU A 118 5.50 -16.09 4.87
CA LEU A 118 4.61 -16.95 5.64
C LEU A 118 5.18 -18.36 5.67
N THR A 119 4.91 -19.06 6.74
CA THR A 119 5.18 -20.51 6.82
C THR A 119 4.12 -21.29 6.04
N ASP A 120 4.31 -22.60 5.91
CA ASP A 120 3.30 -23.48 5.28
C ASP A 120 2.00 -23.60 6.08
N ALA A 121 2.00 -23.21 7.34
CA ALA A 121 0.79 -23.21 8.15
C ALA A 121 -0.23 -22.17 7.66
N ALA A 122 -1.49 -22.39 7.97
CA ALA A 122 -2.51 -21.35 7.79
C ALA A 122 -2.21 -20.16 8.68
N GLU A 123 -2.23 -18.94 8.12
CA GLU A 123 -1.78 -17.74 8.82
C GLU A 123 -2.64 -16.53 8.46
N GLU A 124 -2.84 -15.64 9.43
CA GLU A 124 -3.47 -14.34 9.24
C GLU A 124 -2.44 -13.23 9.37
N VAL A 125 -2.39 -12.33 8.39
CA VAL A 125 -1.43 -11.22 8.35
C VAL A 125 -2.18 -9.90 8.44
N PRO A 126 -2.15 -9.21 9.58
CA PRO A 126 -2.77 -7.91 9.73
C PRO A 126 -2.01 -6.83 8.93
N VAL A 127 -2.75 -5.98 8.24
CA VAL A 127 -2.23 -4.82 7.50
C VAL A 127 -2.91 -3.57 8.02
N GLU A 128 -2.13 -2.73 8.68
CA GLU A 128 -2.61 -1.43 9.14
C GLU A 128 -2.68 -0.45 7.97
N MET A 129 -3.88 0.01 7.68
CA MET A 129 -4.13 0.99 6.64
C MET A 129 -5.37 1.81 6.98
N SER A 130 -5.29 3.13 6.83
CA SER A 130 -6.44 4.02 6.97
C SER A 130 -6.58 4.92 5.75
N SER A 131 -7.82 5.17 5.34
CA SER A 131 -8.15 6.08 4.25
C SER A 131 -9.52 6.70 4.49
N ASN A 132 -9.71 7.95 4.04
CA ASN A 132 -11.03 8.59 3.96
C ASN A 132 -11.74 8.30 2.61
N LEU A 133 -11.16 7.42 1.80
CA LEU A 133 -11.74 6.83 0.59
C LEU A 133 -11.84 5.31 0.74
N PRO A 134 -12.73 4.64 -0.01
CA PRO A 134 -12.80 3.17 0.02
C PRO A 134 -11.47 2.51 -0.30
N ILE A 135 -11.11 1.49 0.48
CA ILE A 135 -9.97 0.61 0.24
C ILE A 135 -10.49 -0.59 -0.56
N GLN A 136 -9.81 -0.89 -1.67
CA GLN A 136 -10.11 -2.05 -2.51
C GLN A 136 -8.88 -2.96 -2.56
N VAL A 137 -9.08 -4.22 -2.22
CA VAL A 137 -8.03 -5.26 -2.24
C VAL A 137 -8.29 -6.20 -3.41
N SER A 138 -7.33 -6.33 -4.30
CA SER A 138 -7.40 -7.18 -5.49
C SER A 138 -6.39 -8.32 -5.39
N ILE A 139 -6.87 -9.52 -5.11
CA ILE A 139 -6.07 -10.74 -5.08
C ILE A 139 -6.01 -11.31 -6.49
N PRO A 140 -4.81 -11.70 -7.00
CA PRO A 140 -4.67 -12.35 -8.30
C PRO A 140 -5.49 -13.65 -8.38
N ALA A 141 -6.01 -13.97 -9.56
CA ALA A 141 -6.88 -15.13 -9.75
C ALA A 141 -6.20 -16.47 -9.40
N ASP A 142 -4.90 -16.59 -9.68
CA ASP A 142 -4.08 -17.77 -9.38
C ASP A 142 -3.82 -17.93 -7.88
N ALA A 143 -3.86 -16.86 -7.10
CA ALA A 143 -3.71 -16.88 -5.65
C ALA A 143 -5.05 -17.03 -4.90
N SER A 144 -6.18 -16.79 -5.53
CA SER A 144 -7.51 -16.74 -4.89
C SER A 144 -7.95 -18.07 -4.23
N GLN A 145 -7.35 -19.18 -4.61
CA GLN A 145 -7.64 -20.49 -4.01
C GLN A 145 -7.04 -20.66 -2.61
N TRP A 146 -5.95 -19.94 -2.32
CA TRP A 146 -5.22 -20.08 -1.08
C TRP A 146 -5.10 -18.78 -0.26
N LEU A 147 -5.31 -17.64 -0.89
CA LEU A 147 -5.23 -16.33 -0.27
C LEU A 147 -6.58 -15.62 -0.36
N SER A 148 -7.00 -15.04 0.74
CA SER A 148 -8.19 -14.18 0.86
C SER A 148 -7.88 -13.00 1.77
N TYR A 149 -8.83 -12.08 1.93
CA TYR A 149 -8.70 -10.97 2.86
C TYR A 149 -10.02 -10.69 3.57
N GLU A 150 -9.92 -9.99 4.69
CA GLU A 150 -11.05 -9.50 5.48
C GLU A 150 -10.77 -8.07 5.94
N MET A 151 -11.75 -7.17 5.79
CA MET A 151 -11.63 -5.80 6.29
C MET A 151 -11.74 -5.77 7.82
N THR A 152 -10.93 -4.93 8.46
CA THR A 152 -10.90 -4.72 9.91
C THR A 152 -11.14 -3.24 10.24
N SER A 153 -11.27 -2.91 11.51
CA SER A 153 -11.37 -1.50 11.97
C SER A 153 -10.13 -0.67 11.62
N ASP A 154 -8.96 -1.29 11.57
CA ASP A 154 -7.67 -0.63 11.45
C ASP A 154 -7.01 -0.84 10.07
N GLY A 155 -7.76 -1.44 9.12
CA GLY A 155 -7.29 -1.73 7.78
C GLY A 155 -7.90 -3.01 7.22
N PHE A 156 -7.08 -4.03 7.03
CA PHE A 156 -7.51 -5.36 6.59
C PHE A 156 -6.49 -6.41 7.05
N LYS A 157 -6.84 -7.68 6.93
CA LYS A 157 -5.91 -8.80 7.11
C LYS A 157 -5.93 -9.70 5.89
N PHE A 158 -4.79 -10.20 5.51
CA PHE A 158 -4.69 -11.34 4.62
C PHE A 158 -4.91 -12.64 5.40
N ILE A 159 -5.54 -13.60 4.76
CA ILE A 159 -5.80 -14.94 5.31
C ILE A 159 -5.25 -15.94 4.31
N ALA A 160 -4.12 -16.55 4.67
CA ALA A 160 -3.47 -17.60 3.90
C ALA A 160 -3.88 -18.98 4.44
N LYS A 161 -4.27 -19.87 3.54
CA LYS A 161 -4.51 -21.29 3.88
C LYS A 161 -3.19 -22.01 4.01
N GLU A 162 -3.22 -23.17 4.66
CA GLU A 162 -2.09 -24.09 4.73
C GLU A 162 -1.58 -24.46 3.32
N ASN A 163 -0.27 -24.50 3.16
CA ASN A 163 0.41 -24.88 1.92
C ASN A 163 0.82 -26.36 1.98
N LEU A 164 0.03 -27.21 1.37
CA LEU A 164 0.30 -28.65 1.27
C LEU A 164 0.90 -29.07 -0.07
N THR A 165 1.35 -28.11 -0.87
CA THR A 165 1.84 -28.37 -2.23
C THR A 165 3.26 -28.89 -2.29
N GLY A 166 4.05 -28.67 -1.23
CA GLY A 166 5.50 -28.93 -1.21
C GLY A 166 6.26 -28.03 -2.19
N LYS A 167 5.74 -26.81 -2.42
CA LYS A 167 6.34 -25.82 -3.32
C LYS A 167 6.08 -24.42 -2.79
N ILE A 168 7.03 -23.54 -3.03
CA ILE A 168 6.87 -22.10 -2.81
C ILE A 168 5.67 -21.60 -3.61
N ARG A 169 4.82 -20.82 -2.97
CA ARG A 169 3.78 -20.07 -3.65
C ARG A 169 3.82 -18.59 -3.27
N SER A 170 3.38 -17.74 -4.17
CA SER A 170 3.49 -16.30 -4.00
C SER A 170 2.31 -15.56 -4.60
N ALA A 171 2.07 -14.35 -4.13
CA ALA A 171 1.09 -13.44 -4.67
C ALA A 171 1.56 -11.99 -4.56
N ILE A 172 1.29 -11.20 -5.60
CA ILE A 172 1.36 -9.74 -5.53
C ILE A 172 -0.08 -9.22 -5.50
N VAL A 173 -0.49 -8.73 -4.35
CA VAL A 173 -1.83 -8.21 -4.12
C VAL A 173 -1.83 -6.70 -4.30
N LYS A 174 -2.72 -6.20 -5.17
CA LYS A 174 -2.91 -4.77 -5.38
C LYS A 174 -3.97 -4.22 -4.45
N VAL A 175 -3.63 -3.15 -3.74
CA VAL A 175 -4.54 -2.43 -2.87
C VAL A 175 -4.65 -1.00 -3.38
N THR A 176 -5.89 -0.57 -3.66
CA THR A 176 -6.14 0.76 -4.19
C THR A 176 -7.01 1.57 -3.25
N THR A 177 -6.76 2.86 -3.18
CA THR A 177 -7.61 3.85 -2.53
C THR A 177 -7.46 5.20 -3.25
N GLY A 178 -8.55 5.71 -3.81
CA GLY A 178 -8.50 6.87 -4.70
C GLY A 178 -7.60 6.61 -5.91
N ILE A 179 -6.58 7.45 -6.08
CA ILE A 179 -5.58 7.30 -7.15
C ILE A 179 -4.34 6.49 -6.73
N ARG A 180 -4.31 5.99 -5.49
CA ARG A 180 -3.16 5.24 -4.97
C ARG A 180 -3.30 3.76 -5.22
N GLU A 181 -2.20 3.18 -5.67
CA GLU A 181 -1.99 1.74 -5.76
C GLU A 181 -0.77 1.37 -4.91
N ILE A 182 -0.91 0.32 -4.12
CA ILE A 182 0.12 -0.25 -3.26
C ILE A 182 0.16 -1.74 -3.57
N GLU A 183 1.34 -2.29 -3.78
CA GLU A 183 1.53 -3.71 -3.97
C GLU A 183 2.03 -4.34 -2.68
N TYR A 184 1.36 -5.41 -2.27
CA TYR A 184 1.77 -6.26 -1.16
C TYR A 184 2.21 -7.60 -1.72
N ALA A 185 3.45 -7.97 -1.41
CA ALA A 185 4.04 -9.23 -1.82
C ALA A 185 3.92 -10.25 -0.69
N LEU A 186 3.30 -11.39 -0.95
CA LEU A 186 3.20 -12.51 -0.01
C LEU A 186 3.94 -13.71 -0.60
N LEU A 187 4.83 -14.29 0.19
CA LEU A 187 5.51 -15.53 -0.08
C LEU A 187 5.14 -16.55 0.99
N GLN A 188 4.76 -17.75 0.61
CA GLN A 188 4.48 -18.83 1.56
C GLN A 188 5.30 -20.07 1.22
N TYR A 189 6.12 -20.51 2.17
CA TYR A 189 6.98 -21.68 2.05
C TYR A 189 7.56 -22.08 3.41
N ASP A 190 8.02 -23.32 3.48
CA ASP A 190 8.87 -23.80 4.56
C ASP A 190 10.20 -24.28 3.98
N ILE A 191 11.13 -24.69 4.85
CA ILE A 191 12.47 -25.15 4.48
C ILE A 191 12.42 -26.33 3.48
N ASP A 192 11.45 -27.23 3.65
CA ASP A 192 11.34 -28.42 2.81
C ASP A 192 11.00 -28.04 1.34
N ASP A 193 10.37 -26.90 1.10
CA ASP A 193 10.11 -26.35 -0.24
C ASP A 193 11.37 -25.80 -0.93
N LEU A 194 12.40 -25.50 -0.15
CA LEU A 194 13.68 -25.00 -0.64
C LEU A 194 14.66 -26.13 -0.98
N LEU A 195 14.34 -27.38 -0.62
CA LEU A 195 15.20 -28.51 -0.92
C LEU A 195 15.17 -28.86 -2.41
N GLY A 196 16.30 -29.33 -2.92
CA GLY A 196 16.42 -29.78 -4.30
C GLY A 196 17.48 -29.04 -5.09
N GLN A 197 17.32 -29.06 -6.41
CA GLN A 197 18.27 -28.46 -7.35
C GLN A 197 17.84 -27.04 -7.71
N TRP A 198 18.81 -26.15 -7.70
CA TRP A 198 18.68 -24.76 -8.07
C TRP A 198 19.69 -24.39 -9.14
N THR A 199 19.26 -23.63 -10.12
CA THR A 199 20.17 -23.10 -11.17
C THR A 199 20.40 -21.60 -10.89
N GLY A 200 21.66 -21.18 -10.90
CA GLY A 200 21.99 -19.79 -10.65
C GLY A 200 23.34 -19.40 -11.22
N VAL A 201 23.61 -18.10 -11.20
CA VAL A 201 24.93 -17.57 -11.59
C VAL A 201 25.77 -17.35 -10.35
N VAL A 202 26.85 -18.09 -10.23
CA VAL A 202 27.82 -17.89 -9.15
C VAL A 202 28.96 -17.02 -9.69
N LYS A 203 29.21 -15.92 -8.98
CA LYS A 203 30.39 -15.07 -9.26
C LYS A 203 31.49 -15.46 -8.32
N VAL A 204 32.59 -15.95 -8.88
CA VAL A 204 33.78 -16.33 -8.12
C VAL A 204 34.86 -15.30 -8.36
N VAL A 205 35.39 -14.74 -7.26
CA VAL A 205 36.58 -13.89 -7.31
C VAL A 205 37.80 -14.77 -7.00
N ALA A 206 38.56 -15.12 -8.01
CA ALA A 206 39.77 -15.86 -7.81
C ALA A 206 40.95 -14.89 -7.59
N THR A 207 41.41 -14.79 -6.35
CA THR A 207 42.60 -14.00 -5.99
C THR A 207 43.86 -14.83 -5.81
N ALA A 208 43.74 -16.16 -5.95
CA ALA A 208 44.88 -17.06 -5.89
C ALA A 208 45.66 -17.07 -7.21
N PHE A 209 46.98 -17.20 -7.12
CA PHE A 209 47.91 -17.27 -8.25
C PHE A 209 48.00 -16.03 -9.13
N GLY A 210 47.70 -14.84 -8.59
CA GLY A 210 47.83 -13.59 -9.34
C GLY A 210 46.70 -13.33 -10.35
N ILE A 211 45.63 -14.10 -10.32
CA ILE A 211 44.48 -13.94 -11.18
C ILE A 211 43.43 -13.13 -10.40
N ASN A 212 43.30 -11.84 -10.70
CA ASN A 212 42.24 -10.99 -10.22
C ASN A 212 41.07 -10.98 -11.21
N GLN A 213 40.42 -12.11 -11.42
CA GLN A 213 39.29 -12.23 -12.33
C GLN A 213 38.01 -12.58 -11.58
N VAL A 214 36.93 -11.92 -11.96
CA VAL A 214 35.59 -12.32 -11.56
C VAL A 214 35.05 -13.27 -12.64
N LEU A 215 34.92 -14.51 -12.27
CA LEU A 215 34.33 -15.54 -13.14
C LEU A 215 32.84 -15.64 -12.82
N SER A 216 32.02 -15.59 -13.85
CA SER A 216 30.57 -15.88 -13.74
C SER A 216 30.34 -17.30 -14.25
N LEU A 217 29.87 -18.17 -13.40
CA LEU A 217 29.60 -19.57 -13.71
C LEU A 217 28.10 -19.82 -13.54
N GLU A 218 27.46 -20.35 -14.57
CA GLU A 218 26.15 -20.98 -14.41
C GLU A 218 26.36 -22.36 -13.79
N GLU A 219 25.87 -22.52 -12.56
CA GLU A 219 26.03 -23.77 -11.84
C GLU A 219 24.70 -24.26 -11.30
N ASN A 220 24.51 -25.59 -11.35
CA ASN A 220 23.41 -26.24 -10.66
C ASN A 220 23.82 -26.45 -9.20
N THR A 221 23.20 -25.73 -8.31
CA THR A 221 23.39 -25.88 -6.86
C THR A 221 22.34 -26.80 -6.28
N GLN A 222 22.61 -27.39 -5.13
CA GLN A 222 21.67 -28.25 -4.44
C GLN A 222 21.59 -27.90 -2.95
N ILE A 223 20.37 -27.88 -2.43
CA ILE A 223 20.10 -27.76 -1.00
C ILE A 223 19.51 -29.09 -0.56
N VAL A 224 20.13 -29.73 0.43
CA VAL A 224 19.68 -31.03 0.93
C VAL A 224 19.76 -31.07 2.46
N LYS A 225 19.00 -31.99 3.07
CA LYS A 225 19.18 -32.31 4.51
C LYS A 225 20.58 -32.86 4.74
N ASN A 226 21.22 -32.47 5.82
CA ASN A 226 22.55 -32.94 6.16
C ASN A 226 22.50 -34.46 6.50
N PRO A 227 23.10 -35.35 5.71
CA PRO A 227 23.03 -36.77 5.97
C PRO A 227 23.84 -37.20 7.21
N GLY A 228 24.72 -36.36 7.71
CA GLY A 228 25.56 -36.63 8.87
C GLY A 228 25.06 -36.03 10.20
N GLY A 229 23.89 -35.41 10.23
CA GLY A 229 23.39 -34.77 11.44
C GLY A 229 22.18 -33.87 11.22
N ASN A 230 21.97 -32.97 12.16
CA ASN A 230 20.89 -31.97 12.07
C ASN A 230 21.29 -30.83 11.11
N GLY A 231 20.28 -30.26 10.44
CA GLY A 231 20.43 -29.09 9.58
C GLY A 231 20.49 -29.44 8.10
N TYR A 232 20.98 -28.48 7.33
CA TYR A 232 20.95 -28.52 5.86
C TYR A 232 22.33 -28.23 5.32
N ILE A 233 22.58 -28.63 4.08
CA ILE A 233 23.80 -28.31 3.34
C ILE A 233 23.46 -27.71 1.98
N PHE A 234 24.23 -26.71 1.62
CA PHE A 234 24.25 -26.10 0.30
C PHE A 234 25.44 -26.67 -0.45
N GLN A 235 25.19 -27.31 -1.57
CA GLN A 235 26.20 -27.91 -2.42
C GLN A 235 26.39 -27.07 -3.67
N LEU A 236 27.62 -26.59 -3.87
CA LEU A 236 28.02 -25.82 -5.03
C LEU A 236 29.08 -26.61 -5.82
N PRO A 237 28.71 -27.21 -6.96
CA PRO A 237 29.67 -27.91 -7.81
C PRO A 237 30.60 -26.91 -8.48
N MET A 238 31.84 -26.85 -8.03
CA MET A 238 32.90 -26.03 -8.61
C MET A 238 33.83 -26.90 -9.45
N THR A 239 33.30 -27.92 -10.10
CA THR A 239 34.06 -28.96 -10.79
C THR A 239 34.91 -28.42 -11.94
N ARG A 240 34.43 -27.39 -12.66
CA ARG A 240 35.17 -26.74 -13.75
C ARG A 240 36.37 -25.91 -13.26
N LEU A 241 36.26 -25.33 -12.04
CA LEU A 241 37.28 -24.43 -11.52
C LEU A 241 38.22 -25.13 -10.53
N LEU A 242 37.68 -25.98 -9.66
CA LEU A 242 38.41 -26.59 -8.54
C LEU A 242 38.44 -28.11 -8.60
N GLY A 243 37.76 -28.76 -9.56
CA GLY A 243 37.59 -30.20 -9.58
C GLY A 243 36.83 -30.79 -8.40
N ALA A 244 36.14 -29.95 -7.63
CA ALA A 244 35.49 -30.31 -6.35
C ALA A 244 34.13 -29.67 -6.20
N THR A 245 33.32 -30.21 -5.29
CA THR A 245 32.07 -29.60 -4.81
C THR A 245 32.32 -28.92 -3.46
N ILE A 246 32.00 -27.68 -3.35
CA ILE A 246 31.97 -26.96 -2.08
C ILE A 246 30.68 -27.31 -1.34
N VAL A 247 30.80 -27.71 -0.08
CA VAL A 247 29.67 -28.08 0.79
C VAL A 247 29.63 -27.12 1.96
N LEU A 248 28.60 -26.32 2.07
CA LEU A 248 28.42 -25.36 3.15
C LEU A 248 27.26 -25.80 4.06
N ALA A 249 27.50 -25.81 5.35
CA ALA A 249 26.43 -26.01 6.34
C ALA A 249 25.51 -24.78 6.33
N VAL A 250 24.22 -25.05 6.41
CA VAL A 250 23.15 -24.05 6.35
C VAL A 250 22.23 -24.22 7.55
N THR A 251 21.80 -23.12 8.13
CA THR A 251 20.73 -23.09 9.11
C THR A 251 19.50 -22.38 8.52
N TYR A 252 18.32 -22.79 8.96
CA TYR A 252 17.08 -22.10 8.59
C TYR A 252 16.65 -21.21 9.75
N GLN A 253 16.51 -19.92 9.51
CA GLN A 253 16.15 -18.92 10.52
C GLN A 253 15.26 -17.86 9.89
N ASP A 254 14.16 -17.54 10.53
CA ASP A 254 13.26 -16.45 10.15
C ASP A 254 12.83 -16.49 8.65
N GLY A 255 12.49 -17.67 8.14
CA GLY A 255 12.10 -17.85 6.75
C GLY A 255 13.26 -17.82 5.75
N ALA A 256 14.51 -17.84 6.17
CA ALA A 256 15.66 -17.77 5.28
C ALA A 256 16.69 -18.85 5.58
N LEU A 257 17.44 -19.27 4.54
CA LEU A 257 18.62 -20.09 4.69
C LEU A 257 19.82 -19.21 5.01
N VAL A 258 20.50 -19.53 6.10
CA VAL A 258 21.63 -18.76 6.59
C VAL A 258 22.90 -19.59 6.50
N ILE A 259 23.87 -19.08 5.75
CA ILE A 259 25.21 -19.64 5.64
C ILE A 259 26.16 -18.71 6.41
N THR A 260 26.75 -19.21 7.47
CA THR A 260 27.77 -18.47 8.22
C THR A 260 29.15 -18.84 7.69
N THR A 261 30.00 -17.87 7.40
CA THR A 261 31.36 -18.07 6.88
C THR A 261 32.39 -17.38 7.76
N PRO A 262 33.66 -17.81 7.77
CA PRO A 262 34.25 -18.89 6.96
C PRO A 262 33.87 -20.29 7.45
N GLN A 263 33.76 -21.24 6.53
CA GLN A 263 33.61 -22.66 6.85
C GLN A 263 34.81 -23.44 6.31
N GLN A 264 35.33 -24.36 7.13
CA GLN A 264 36.42 -25.26 6.73
C GLN A 264 35.87 -26.34 5.79
N GLN A 265 36.57 -26.54 4.67
CA GLN A 265 36.29 -27.58 3.70
C GLN A 265 37.53 -28.48 3.56
N ASN A 266 37.34 -29.80 3.64
CA ASN A 266 38.36 -30.74 3.26
C ASN A 266 38.18 -31.08 1.77
N TYR A 267 39.23 -31.03 1.00
CA TYR A 267 39.18 -31.44 -0.39
C TYR A 267 40.29 -32.46 -0.68
N ALA A 268 40.01 -33.37 -1.61
CA ALA A 268 40.99 -34.30 -2.15
C ALA A 268 41.06 -34.07 -3.65
N LEU A 269 42.27 -34.02 -4.17
CA LEU A 269 42.54 -34.00 -5.60
C LEU A 269 42.58 -35.43 -6.16
N SER A 270 42.39 -35.56 -7.47
CA SER A 270 42.40 -36.86 -8.16
C SER A 270 43.72 -37.63 -8.09
N ASP A 271 44.81 -36.95 -7.74
CA ASP A 271 46.15 -37.52 -7.53
C ASP A 271 46.40 -37.98 -6.07
N GLY A 272 45.36 -37.92 -5.23
CA GLY A 272 45.43 -38.29 -3.83
C GLY A 272 46.03 -37.23 -2.91
N GLN A 273 46.40 -36.08 -3.43
CA GLN A 273 46.74 -34.93 -2.61
C GLN A 273 45.46 -34.26 -2.13
N GLY A 274 45.48 -33.73 -0.93
CA GLY A 274 44.35 -33.04 -0.35
C GLY A 274 44.79 -31.90 0.56
N GLY A 275 43.88 -31.10 0.95
CA GLY A 275 44.13 -29.95 1.81
C GLY A 275 42.86 -29.43 2.49
N VAL A 276 43.03 -28.35 3.22
CA VAL A 276 41.96 -27.63 3.87
C VAL A 276 41.75 -26.29 3.17
N MET A 277 40.55 -26.06 2.77
CA MET A 277 40.12 -24.81 2.16
C MET A 277 39.07 -24.12 3.06
N TYR A 278 39.15 -22.82 3.19
CA TYR A 278 38.14 -22.07 3.89
C TYR A 278 37.22 -21.38 2.88
N GLY A 279 35.97 -21.82 2.86
CA GLY A 279 34.94 -21.13 2.09
C GLY A 279 34.56 -19.83 2.79
N SER A 280 34.83 -18.72 2.14
CA SER A 280 34.39 -17.40 2.58
C SER A 280 33.68 -16.70 1.46
N ILE A 281 32.69 -15.85 1.81
CA ILE A 281 31.99 -15.05 0.84
C ILE A 281 32.48 -13.63 0.92
N ILE A 282 32.72 -13.07 -0.23
CA ILE A 282 33.28 -11.74 -0.40
C ILE A 282 32.24 -10.86 -1.05
N THR A 283 31.91 -9.76 -0.40
CA THR A 283 31.12 -8.68 -0.99
C THR A 283 32.07 -7.65 -1.59
N LYS A 284 31.84 -7.27 -2.84
CA LYS A 284 32.52 -6.16 -3.49
C LYS A 284 31.70 -4.89 -3.29
N THR A 285 32.32 -3.87 -2.68
CA THR A 285 31.83 -2.50 -2.62
C THR A 285 32.73 -1.58 -3.42
N ASP A 286 32.34 -0.33 -3.58
CA ASP A 286 33.17 0.68 -4.28
C ASP A 286 34.53 0.92 -3.59
N ASP A 287 34.61 0.68 -2.28
CA ASP A 287 35.83 0.83 -1.47
C ASP A 287 36.70 -0.42 -1.40
N GLY A 288 36.29 -1.55 -1.98
CA GLY A 288 37.09 -2.78 -1.98
C GLY A 288 36.31 -4.09 -1.81
N LEU A 289 37.03 -5.13 -1.41
CA LEU A 289 36.50 -6.46 -1.14
C LEU A 289 36.44 -6.68 0.37
N TYR A 290 35.27 -7.05 0.87
CA TYR A 290 35.04 -7.36 2.29
C TYR A 290 34.62 -8.80 2.47
N LEU A 291 35.14 -9.45 3.51
CA LEU A 291 34.66 -10.76 3.93
C LEU A 291 33.27 -10.60 4.55
N GLN A 292 32.32 -11.36 4.03
CA GLN A 292 30.97 -11.42 4.59
C GLN A 292 30.87 -12.63 5.53
N GLY A 293 30.64 -12.39 6.79
CA GLY A 293 30.53 -13.46 7.81
C GLY A 293 29.20 -14.25 7.73
N LYS A 294 28.21 -13.75 7.00
CA LYS A 294 26.89 -14.35 6.90
C LYS A 294 26.26 -14.08 5.54
N ILE A 295 25.66 -15.10 4.94
CA ILE A 295 24.78 -14.96 3.78
C ILE A 295 23.38 -15.35 4.19
N ILE A 296 22.42 -14.62 3.68
CA ILE A 296 21.02 -14.92 3.80
C ILE A 296 20.49 -15.21 2.40
N LEU A 297 19.96 -16.41 2.20
CA LEU A 297 19.29 -16.81 0.97
C LEU A 297 17.80 -16.91 1.27
N SER A 298 17.01 -16.08 0.61
CA SER A 298 15.56 -16.14 0.67
C SER A 298 15.00 -16.09 -0.75
N PRO A 299 13.87 -16.72 -1.01
CA PRO A 299 13.16 -16.53 -2.26
C PRO A 299 12.84 -15.04 -2.46
N VAL A 300 12.91 -14.58 -3.70
CA VAL A 300 12.56 -13.22 -4.11
C VAL A 300 11.49 -13.34 -5.19
N LEU A 301 10.47 -12.49 -5.09
CA LEU A 301 9.43 -12.36 -6.09
C LEU A 301 9.88 -11.57 -7.31
#